data_e3378b6ba3ffeaa580b91397aff59827
#
_entry.id   e3378b6ba3ffeaa580b91397aff59827
#
_cell.length_a   1.000
_cell.length_b   1.000
_cell.length_c   1.000
_cell.angle_alpha   90.00
_cell.angle_beta   90.00
_cell.angle_gamma   90.00
#
_symmetry.space_group_name_H-M   'P 1'
#
loop_
_entity.id
_entity.type
_entity.pdbx_description
1 polymer ?
#
loop_
_entity_poly.entity_id
_entity_poly.type
_entity_poly.pdbx_seq_one_letter_code
_entity_poly.pdbx_strand_id
1 'polypeptide(L)'
;MMQTFRTESNYRSANRLSPAELRAAMANREILQSTALAFDTQRQLRFELGGTKAVMPFAQCADGAENGSVRDIAVLTRVGRPTCFIIESLDTDESGQPFYRLSRAEAQRMCKAEYLDTLTPGDILPCTVTHIEPFGAFCDVGCGISALLPIDCMSVSRISSPADRVSVGQQILCAIKLSLIHI
;
A
#
# COMPACT_ATOMS: atom_id res chain seq x y z
N MET A 1 6.35 9.39 18.52
CA MET A 1 6.90 9.88 17.24
C MET A 1 5.78 9.77 16.19
N MET A 2 5.48 10.88 15.54
CA MET A 2 4.42 10.90 14.53
C MET A 2 4.86 10.07 13.31
N GLN A 3 4.02 9.13 12.86
CA GLN A 3 4.34 8.27 11.73
C GLN A 3 4.30 9.08 10.43
N THR A 4 5.33 8.94 9.58
CA THR A 4 5.34 9.56 8.26
C THR A 4 4.72 8.59 7.25
N PHE A 5 3.61 8.98 6.62
CA PHE A 5 2.97 8.18 5.59
C PHE A 5 3.58 8.46 4.23
N ARG A 6 3.74 7.40 3.43
CA ARG A 6 4.41 7.41 2.12
C ARG A 6 3.66 6.53 1.14
N THR A 7 3.98 6.68 -0.12
CA THR A 7 3.54 5.74 -1.15
C THR A 7 4.15 4.35 -0.92
N GLU A 8 3.49 3.30 -1.35
CA GLU A 8 3.70 1.92 -0.91
C GLU A 8 5.14 1.40 -1.06
N SER A 9 5.84 1.80 -2.11
CA SER A 9 7.22 1.35 -2.37
C SER A 9 8.31 2.14 -1.63
N ASN A 10 7.95 3.08 -0.76
CA ASN A 10 8.88 4.02 -0.12
C ASN A 10 9.03 3.83 1.39
N TYR A 11 8.59 2.70 1.92
CA TYR A 11 8.81 2.33 3.32
C TYR A 11 10.11 1.55 3.53
N ARG A 12 10.53 1.42 4.79
CA ARG A 12 11.70 0.61 5.16
C ARG A 12 11.43 -0.84 4.81
N SER A 13 12.38 -1.47 4.12
CA SER A 13 12.29 -2.89 3.76
C SER A 13 12.46 -3.78 4.99
N ALA A 14 11.56 -4.74 5.15
CA ALA A 14 11.61 -5.72 6.22
C ALA A 14 12.47 -6.94 5.91
N ASN A 15 12.96 -7.09 4.66
CA ASN A 15 13.59 -8.33 4.19
C ASN A 15 14.89 -8.69 4.93
N ARG A 16 15.60 -7.68 5.43
CA ARG A 16 16.92 -7.85 6.08
C ARG A 16 16.94 -7.41 7.54
N LEU A 17 15.78 -7.13 8.12
CA LEU A 17 15.69 -6.75 9.51
C LEU A 17 15.95 -7.96 10.43
N SER A 18 16.67 -7.71 11.52
CA SER A 18 16.87 -8.70 12.57
C SER A 18 15.55 -8.99 13.32
N PRO A 19 15.44 -10.12 14.01
CA PRO A 19 14.29 -10.42 14.85
C PRO A 19 14.00 -9.33 15.90
N ALA A 20 15.03 -8.68 16.43
CA ALA A 20 14.87 -7.58 17.39
C ALA A 20 14.27 -6.34 16.74
N GLU A 21 14.71 -5.98 15.54
CA GLU A 21 14.16 -4.87 14.76
C GLU A 21 12.72 -5.12 14.33
N LEU A 22 12.39 -6.36 13.94
CA LEU A 22 11.02 -6.74 13.57
C LEU A 22 10.08 -6.67 14.79
N ARG A 23 10.54 -7.12 15.97
CA ARG A 23 9.75 -6.97 17.21
C ARG A 23 9.55 -5.52 17.61
N ALA A 24 10.59 -4.68 17.45
CA ALA A 24 10.47 -3.25 17.72
C ALA A 24 9.49 -2.58 16.75
N ALA A 25 9.56 -2.90 15.47
CA ALA A 25 8.63 -2.40 14.46
C ALA A 25 7.17 -2.82 14.76
N MET A 26 6.98 -4.08 15.19
CA MET A 26 5.67 -4.58 15.60
C MET A 26 5.14 -3.80 16.81
N ALA A 27 5.94 -3.62 17.85
CA ALA A 27 5.54 -2.89 19.06
C ALA A 27 5.19 -1.42 18.76
N ASN A 28 5.92 -0.79 17.85
CA ASN A 28 5.73 0.61 17.44
C ASN A 28 4.67 0.77 16.35
N ARG A 29 4.07 -0.30 15.86
CA ARG A 29 3.15 -0.29 14.72
C ARG A 29 3.76 0.43 13.50
N GLU A 30 5.06 0.23 13.29
CA GLU A 30 5.79 0.83 12.17
C GLU A 30 5.32 0.20 10.85
N ILE A 31 5.06 1.05 9.86
CA ILE A 31 4.76 0.57 8.51
C ILE A 31 6.08 0.20 7.83
N LEU A 32 6.16 -1.05 7.40
CA LEU A 32 7.27 -1.63 6.65
C LEU A 32 6.80 -2.04 5.26
N GLN A 33 7.73 -2.45 4.42
CA GLN A 33 7.41 -3.07 3.14
C GLN A 33 8.23 -4.34 2.90
N SER A 34 7.68 -5.20 2.07
CA SER A 34 8.37 -6.36 1.49
C SER A 34 7.70 -6.73 0.17
N THR A 35 8.39 -7.51 -0.66
CA THR A 35 7.82 -8.03 -1.90
C THR A 35 7.02 -9.30 -1.61
N ALA A 36 5.76 -9.33 -2.04
CA ALA A 36 4.93 -10.51 -1.93
C ALA A 36 5.48 -11.63 -2.85
N LEU A 37 5.70 -12.81 -2.30
CA LEU A 37 6.32 -13.94 -3.00
C LEU A 37 5.31 -14.80 -3.75
N ALA A 38 4.13 -15.00 -3.16
CA ALA A 38 3.09 -15.86 -3.72
C ALA A 38 1.73 -15.54 -3.09
N PHE A 39 0.68 -15.96 -3.78
CA PHE A 39 -0.69 -16.04 -3.23
C PHE A 39 -1.06 -17.52 -3.14
N ASP A 40 -1.30 -18.02 -1.95
CA ASP A 40 -1.46 -19.45 -1.71
C ASP A 40 -2.90 -19.96 -1.79
N THR A 41 -3.07 -21.27 -1.66
CA THR A 41 -4.38 -21.93 -1.70
C THR A 41 -5.28 -21.58 -0.50
N GLN A 42 -4.71 -21.05 0.56
CA GLN A 42 -5.44 -20.55 1.74
C GLN A 42 -5.85 -19.07 1.59
N ARG A 43 -5.70 -18.51 0.40
CA ARG A 43 -5.98 -17.10 0.09
C ARG A 43 -5.17 -16.14 0.97
N GLN A 44 -3.85 -16.36 1.03
CA GLN A 44 -2.92 -15.52 1.77
C GLN A 44 -1.78 -15.10 0.86
N LEU A 45 -1.35 -13.83 0.98
CA LEU A 45 -0.06 -13.42 0.43
C LEU A 45 1.06 -13.90 1.36
N ARG A 46 2.11 -14.44 0.75
CA ARG A 46 3.30 -14.91 1.46
C ARG A 46 4.46 -13.98 1.29
N PHE A 47 5.19 -13.81 2.39
CA PHE A 47 6.40 -12.99 2.47
C PHE A 47 7.48 -13.70 3.26
N GLU A 48 8.69 -13.16 3.22
CA GLU A 48 9.80 -13.54 4.10
C GLU A 48 10.40 -12.28 4.71
N LEU A 49 10.48 -12.23 6.03
CA LEU A 49 11.05 -11.12 6.80
C LEU A 49 12.23 -11.61 7.61
N GLY A 50 13.43 -11.15 7.26
CA GLY A 50 14.64 -11.54 7.99
C GLY A 50 14.85 -13.06 8.10
N GLY A 51 14.47 -13.84 7.08
CA GLY A 51 14.55 -15.29 7.05
C GLY A 51 13.39 -16.03 7.71
N THR A 52 12.39 -15.33 8.23
CA THR A 52 11.19 -15.91 8.84
C THR A 52 9.98 -15.74 7.91
N LYS A 53 9.16 -16.78 7.80
CA LYS A 53 7.91 -16.73 7.04
C LYS A 53 6.99 -15.62 7.58
N ALA A 54 6.26 -15.00 6.66
CA ALA A 54 5.19 -14.09 7.00
C ALA A 54 3.99 -14.31 6.07
N VAL A 55 2.80 -14.11 6.59
CA VAL A 55 1.55 -14.28 5.86
C VAL A 55 0.66 -13.06 6.05
N MET A 56 -0.06 -12.71 4.99
CA MET A 56 -1.08 -11.69 5.01
C MET A 56 -2.39 -12.32 4.54
N PRO A 57 -3.32 -12.64 5.46
CA PRO A 57 -4.62 -13.19 5.09
C PRO A 57 -5.36 -12.27 4.12
N PHE A 58 -6.22 -12.83 3.26
CA PHE A 58 -6.96 -12.05 2.26
C PHE A 58 -7.67 -10.83 2.88
N ALA A 59 -8.34 -11.02 4.02
CA ALA A 59 -9.02 -9.93 4.74
C ALA A 59 -8.09 -8.77 5.14
N GLN A 60 -6.78 -9.01 5.23
CA GLN A 60 -5.77 -8.03 5.59
C GLN A 60 -4.97 -7.49 4.40
N CYS A 61 -5.28 -7.93 3.17
CA CYS A 61 -4.56 -7.50 1.98
C CYS A 61 -4.92 -6.08 1.52
N ALA A 62 -6.09 -5.60 1.87
CA ALA A 62 -6.53 -4.23 1.61
C ALA A 62 -7.68 -3.86 2.54
N ASP A 63 -7.83 -2.57 2.83
CA ASP A 63 -9.01 -2.07 3.52
C ASP A 63 -10.26 -2.37 2.68
N GLY A 64 -11.29 -2.97 3.30
CA GLY A 64 -12.49 -3.44 2.63
C GLY A 64 -12.42 -4.88 2.08
N ALA A 65 -11.29 -5.57 2.16
CA ALA A 65 -11.19 -6.96 1.71
C ALA A 65 -12.06 -7.91 2.54
N GLU A 66 -12.22 -7.64 3.83
CA GLU A 66 -13.03 -8.41 4.76
C GLU A 66 -14.53 -8.39 4.44
N ASN A 67 -15.03 -7.34 3.81
CA ASN A 67 -16.46 -7.17 3.48
C ASN A 67 -16.80 -7.46 2.01
N GLY A 68 -15.85 -8.02 1.24
CA GLY A 68 -16.04 -8.38 -0.16
C GLY A 68 -15.90 -7.23 -1.16
N SER A 69 -15.48 -6.04 -0.72
CA SER A 69 -15.24 -4.90 -1.62
C SER A 69 -14.01 -5.06 -2.50
N VAL A 70 -13.13 -6.00 -2.20
CA VAL A 70 -11.89 -6.28 -2.92
C VAL A 70 -12.00 -7.63 -3.61
N ARG A 71 -11.64 -7.69 -4.90
CA ARG A 71 -11.64 -8.93 -5.68
C ARG A 71 -10.29 -9.64 -5.56
N ASP A 72 -10.29 -10.96 -5.71
CA ASP A 72 -9.08 -11.80 -5.68
C ASP A 72 -8.00 -11.32 -6.64
N ILE A 73 -8.39 -10.85 -7.84
CA ILE A 73 -7.44 -10.33 -8.83
C ILE A 73 -6.62 -9.14 -8.31
N ALA A 74 -7.22 -8.27 -7.51
CA ALA A 74 -6.53 -7.13 -6.93
C ALA A 74 -5.44 -7.55 -5.94
N VAL A 75 -5.63 -8.66 -5.25
CA VAL A 75 -4.64 -9.26 -4.35
C VAL A 75 -3.58 -10.04 -5.13
N LEU A 76 -4.00 -10.83 -6.11
CA LEU A 76 -3.10 -11.59 -6.98
C LEU A 76 -2.07 -10.68 -7.67
N THR A 77 -2.47 -9.50 -8.09
CA THR A 77 -1.58 -8.52 -8.75
C THR A 77 -0.52 -7.95 -7.81
N ARG A 78 -0.61 -8.18 -6.50
CA ARG A 78 0.43 -7.78 -5.54
C ARG A 78 1.65 -8.71 -5.54
N VAL A 79 1.53 -9.94 -6.05
CA VAL A 79 2.67 -10.86 -6.14
C VAL A 79 3.78 -10.26 -7.01
N GLY A 80 5.00 -10.28 -6.50
CA GLY A 80 6.16 -9.68 -7.16
C GLY A 80 6.29 -8.17 -6.98
N ARG A 81 5.40 -7.53 -6.23
CA ARG A 81 5.41 -6.07 -6.02
C ARG A 81 5.69 -5.72 -4.56
N PRO A 82 6.35 -4.58 -4.29
CA PRO A 82 6.47 -4.03 -2.95
C PRO A 82 5.08 -3.81 -2.36
N THR A 83 4.88 -4.30 -1.15
CA THR A 83 3.61 -4.22 -0.44
C THR A 83 3.90 -3.71 0.97
N CYS A 84 3.23 -2.63 1.38
CA CYS A 84 3.37 -2.09 2.71
C CYS A 84 2.44 -2.80 3.70
N PHE A 85 2.84 -2.83 4.95
CA PHE A 85 2.08 -3.49 6.03
C PHE A 85 2.58 -3.06 7.41
N ILE A 86 1.77 -3.35 8.41
CA ILE A 86 2.23 -3.48 9.80
C ILE A 86 2.33 -4.96 10.17
N ILE A 87 3.20 -5.28 11.12
CA ILE A 87 3.24 -6.61 11.73
C ILE A 87 2.23 -6.65 12.86
N GLU A 88 1.21 -7.50 12.75
CA GLU A 88 0.18 -7.64 13.78
C GLU A 88 0.61 -8.53 14.92
N SER A 89 1.24 -9.68 14.60
CA SER A 89 1.65 -10.67 15.59
C SER A 89 2.79 -11.53 15.07
N LEU A 90 3.46 -12.20 16.02
CA LEU A 90 4.37 -13.30 15.79
C LEU A 90 3.74 -14.55 16.40
N ASP A 91 3.36 -15.47 15.55
CA ASP A 91 2.65 -16.68 15.91
C ASP A 91 3.49 -17.93 15.63
N THR A 92 3.00 -19.09 16.02
CA THR A 92 3.65 -20.39 15.78
C THR A 92 2.67 -21.29 15.04
N ASP A 93 3.12 -21.93 13.97
CA ASP A 93 2.31 -22.87 13.21
C ASP A 93 2.22 -24.25 13.90
N GLU A 94 1.45 -25.18 13.30
CA GLU A 94 1.23 -26.51 13.83
C GLU A 94 2.52 -27.33 13.97
N SER A 95 3.56 -27.00 13.18
CA SER A 95 4.87 -27.66 13.23
C SER A 95 5.86 -26.99 14.19
N GLY A 96 5.42 -25.97 14.93
CA GLY A 96 6.23 -25.23 15.89
C GLY A 96 7.12 -24.16 15.25
N GLN A 97 6.92 -23.85 13.98
CA GLN A 97 7.69 -22.83 13.28
C GLN A 97 7.07 -21.44 13.48
N PRO A 98 7.89 -20.40 13.79
CA PRO A 98 7.39 -19.04 13.92
C PRO A 98 7.01 -18.45 12.57
N PHE A 99 5.98 -17.62 12.55
CA PHE A 99 5.61 -16.81 11.40
C PHE A 99 5.02 -15.47 11.83
N TYR A 100 5.26 -14.44 11.03
CA TYR A 100 4.64 -13.13 11.23
C TYR A 100 3.30 -13.06 10.52
N ARG A 101 2.32 -12.44 11.18
CA ARG A 101 1.04 -12.07 10.58
C ARG A 101 1.06 -10.60 10.23
N LEU A 102 0.75 -10.28 8.98
CA LEU A 102 0.85 -8.94 8.42
C LEU A 102 -0.52 -8.37 8.07
N SER A 103 -0.65 -7.05 8.13
CA SER A 103 -1.84 -6.33 7.69
C SER A 103 -1.50 -5.10 6.86
N ARG A 104 -1.85 -5.12 5.59
CA ARG A 104 -1.88 -3.95 4.71
C ARG A 104 -3.14 -3.12 4.97
N ALA A 105 -4.26 -3.77 5.23
CA ALA A 105 -5.52 -3.11 5.55
C ALA A 105 -5.37 -2.14 6.73
N GLU A 106 -4.69 -2.56 7.78
CA GLU A 106 -4.46 -1.71 8.95
C GLU A 106 -3.52 -0.55 8.63
N ALA A 107 -2.45 -0.78 7.85
CA ALA A 107 -1.59 0.30 7.38
C ALA A 107 -2.38 1.34 6.56
N GLN A 108 -3.30 0.90 5.72
CA GLN A 108 -4.18 1.78 4.95
C GLN A 108 -5.16 2.56 5.84
N ARG A 109 -5.75 1.92 6.85
CA ARG A 109 -6.63 2.61 7.81
C ARG A 109 -5.90 3.68 8.59
N MET A 110 -4.68 3.40 9.05
CA MET A 110 -3.82 4.38 9.71
C MET A 110 -3.49 5.55 8.78
N CYS A 111 -3.07 5.27 7.56
CA CYS A 111 -2.77 6.30 6.56
C CYS A 111 -3.98 7.17 6.27
N LYS A 112 -5.16 6.58 6.12
CA LYS A 112 -6.40 7.31 5.88
C LYS A 112 -6.73 8.22 7.06
N ALA A 113 -6.81 7.67 8.27
CA ALA A 113 -7.25 8.41 9.45
C ALA A 113 -6.26 9.50 9.90
N GLU A 114 -4.96 9.23 9.86
CA GLU A 114 -3.94 10.12 10.41
C GLU A 114 -3.31 11.06 9.37
N TYR A 115 -3.53 10.82 8.08
CA TYR A 115 -2.93 11.60 7.01
C TYR A 115 -3.97 12.06 5.98
N LEU A 116 -4.59 11.16 5.22
CA LEU A 116 -5.44 11.55 4.09
C LEU A 116 -6.69 12.32 4.52
N ASP A 117 -7.32 11.92 5.62
CA ASP A 117 -8.52 12.59 6.13
C ASP A 117 -8.22 13.97 6.74
N THR A 118 -6.95 14.31 6.97
CA THR A 118 -6.52 15.64 7.43
C THR A 118 -6.29 16.62 6.28
N LEU A 119 -6.21 16.13 5.05
CA LEU A 119 -5.94 16.96 3.87
C LEU A 119 -7.19 17.72 3.42
N THR A 120 -6.96 18.92 2.92
CA THR A 120 -8.01 19.83 2.42
C THR A 120 -7.74 20.20 0.96
N PRO A 121 -8.76 20.67 0.22
CA PRO A 121 -8.56 21.16 -1.15
C PRO A 121 -7.45 22.22 -1.22
N GLY A 122 -6.51 22.03 -2.15
CA GLY A 122 -5.33 22.87 -2.32
C GLY A 122 -4.05 22.30 -1.66
N ASP A 123 -4.17 21.36 -0.72
CA ASP A 123 -2.99 20.70 -0.17
C ASP A 123 -2.27 19.88 -1.24
N ILE A 124 -0.94 19.86 -1.16
CA ILE A 124 -0.08 19.13 -2.10
C ILE A 124 0.49 17.90 -1.42
N LEU A 125 0.41 16.77 -2.10
CA LEU A 125 0.93 15.50 -1.61
C LEU A 125 1.74 14.78 -2.69
N PRO A 126 2.77 14.03 -2.29
CA PRO A 126 3.50 13.15 -3.20
C PRO A 126 2.66 11.93 -3.55
N CYS A 127 2.67 11.57 -4.83
CA CYS A 127 1.95 10.41 -5.35
C CYS A 127 2.88 9.58 -6.25
N THR A 128 2.56 8.30 -6.39
CA THR A 128 3.22 7.43 -7.39
C THR A 128 2.17 6.96 -8.39
N VAL A 129 2.41 7.18 -9.67
CA VAL A 129 1.52 6.70 -10.75
C VAL A 129 1.56 5.18 -10.79
N THR A 130 0.41 4.54 -10.62
CA THR A 130 0.28 3.07 -10.57
C THR A 130 -0.34 2.48 -11.83
N HIS A 131 -1.24 3.22 -12.48
CA HIS A 131 -1.94 2.76 -13.67
C HIS A 131 -2.42 3.94 -14.51
N ILE A 132 -2.44 3.78 -15.84
CA ILE A 132 -2.87 4.81 -16.79
C ILE A 132 -4.05 4.28 -17.61
N GLU A 133 -5.12 5.08 -17.64
CA GLU A 133 -6.31 4.86 -18.45
C GLU A 133 -6.53 6.06 -19.40
N PRO A 134 -7.35 5.94 -20.45
CA PRO A 134 -7.59 7.06 -21.37
C PRO A 134 -8.14 8.33 -20.69
N PHE A 135 -8.86 8.19 -19.59
CA PHE A 135 -9.50 9.28 -18.87
C PHE A 135 -8.66 9.86 -17.72
N GLY A 136 -7.53 9.25 -17.39
CA GLY A 136 -6.66 9.74 -16.31
C GLY A 136 -5.64 8.72 -15.83
N ALA A 137 -4.93 9.07 -14.77
CA ALA A 137 -3.96 8.20 -14.11
C ALA A 137 -4.41 7.86 -12.69
N PHE A 138 -4.28 6.61 -12.31
CA PHE A 138 -4.44 6.20 -10.92
C PHE A 138 -3.10 6.36 -10.20
N CYS A 139 -3.16 6.93 -9.00
CA CYS A 139 -1.97 7.25 -8.22
C CYS A 139 -2.11 6.69 -6.81
N ASP A 140 -1.02 6.10 -6.30
CA ASP A 140 -0.88 5.79 -4.89
C ASP A 140 -0.64 7.10 -4.13
N VAL A 141 -1.54 7.43 -3.22
CA VAL A 141 -1.48 8.65 -2.38
C VAL A 141 -1.00 8.37 -0.96
N GLY A 142 -0.71 7.12 -0.66
CA GLY A 142 -0.22 6.65 0.63
C GLY A 142 -0.65 5.21 0.89
N CYS A 143 0.27 4.35 1.31
CA CYS A 143 0.02 2.94 1.63
C CYS A 143 -0.72 2.16 0.53
N GLY A 144 -0.54 2.51 -0.74
CA GLY A 144 -1.25 1.87 -1.85
C GLY A 144 -2.71 2.29 -1.98
N ILE A 145 -3.16 3.31 -1.26
CA ILE A 145 -4.51 3.87 -1.43
C ILE A 145 -4.54 4.63 -2.76
N SER A 146 -5.48 4.26 -3.61
CA SER A 146 -5.58 4.78 -4.98
C SER A 146 -6.44 6.02 -5.07
N ALA A 147 -5.98 7.03 -5.80
CA ALA A 147 -6.74 8.20 -6.18
C ALA A 147 -6.67 8.40 -7.70
N LEU A 148 -7.67 9.08 -8.26
CA LEU A 148 -7.70 9.40 -9.69
C LEU A 148 -7.16 10.81 -9.93
N LEU A 149 -6.20 10.90 -10.85
CA LEU A 149 -5.79 12.16 -11.48
C LEU A 149 -6.45 12.24 -12.86
N PRO A 150 -7.53 13.01 -13.03
CA PRO A 150 -8.25 13.11 -14.30
C PRO A 150 -7.38 13.77 -15.39
N ILE A 151 -7.59 13.36 -16.66
CA ILE A 151 -6.81 13.88 -17.79
C ILE A 151 -6.93 15.41 -17.94
N ASP A 152 -8.07 15.98 -17.67
CA ASP A 152 -8.31 17.43 -17.72
C ASP A 152 -7.62 18.22 -16.60
N CYS A 153 -7.12 17.53 -15.58
CA CYS A 153 -6.33 18.12 -14.48
C CYS A 153 -4.82 17.97 -14.66
N MET A 154 -4.35 17.30 -15.73
CA MET A 154 -2.94 16.99 -15.94
C MET A 154 -2.19 18.04 -16.75
N SER A 155 -2.89 18.85 -17.52
CA SER A 155 -2.27 19.86 -18.40
C SER A 155 -3.25 20.98 -18.71
N VAL A 156 -2.73 22.20 -18.84
CA VAL A 156 -3.49 23.36 -19.35
C VAL A 156 -3.71 23.26 -20.86
N SER A 157 -2.84 22.54 -21.55
CA SER A 157 -3.00 22.23 -22.98
C SER A 157 -3.71 20.90 -23.14
N ARG A 158 -4.52 20.80 -24.20
CA ARG A 158 -5.17 19.53 -24.54
C ARG A 158 -4.11 18.46 -24.84
N ILE A 159 -4.28 17.30 -24.20
CA ILE A 159 -3.46 16.11 -24.43
C ILE A 159 -4.37 14.98 -24.91
N SER A 160 -3.84 14.06 -25.71
CA SER A 160 -4.59 12.93 -26.24
C SER A 160 -4.59 11.73 -25.31
N SER A 161 -3.58 11.64 -24.44
CA SER A 161 -3.42 10.54 -23.48
C SER A 161 -2.73 11.06 -22.21
N PRO A 162 -3.09 10.53 -21.03
CA PRO A 162 -2.33 10.77 -19.81
C PRO A 162 -0.84 10.36 -19.93
N ALA A 163 -0.54 9.34 -20.77
CA ALA A 163 0.82 8.89 -21.03
C ALA A 163 1.71 9.95 -21.72
N ASP A 164 1.11 11.01 -22.28
CA ASP A 164 1.85 12.15 -22.83
C ASP A 164 2.52 12.98 -21.71
N ARG A 165 2.12 12.83 -20.47
CA ARG A 165 2.58 13.63 -19.32
C ARG A 165 3.20 12.81 -18.20
N VAL A 166 2.73 11.59 -17.97
CA VAL A 166 3.17 10.75 -16.85
C VAL A 166 3.41 9.31 -17.29
N SER A 167 4.23 8.61 -16.52
CA SER A 167 4.54 7.18 -16.73
C SER A 167 4.23 6.39 -15.46
N VAL A 168 3.88 5.13 -15.61
CA VAL A 168 3.71 4.21 -14.47
C VAL A 168 5.02 4.13 -13.68
N GLY A 169 4.93 4.24 -12.35
CA GLY A 169 6.08 4.28 -11.43
C GLY A 169 6.65 5.67 -11.19
N GLN A 170 6.22 6.68 -11.94
CA GLN A 170 6.69 8.05 -11.75
C GLN A 170 6.15 8.63 -10.44
N GLN A 171 7.03 9.30 -9.70
CA GLN A 171 6.65 10.10 -8.53
C GLN A 171 6.32 11.53 -8.98
N ILE A 172 5.17 12.01 -8.57
CA ILE A 172 4.65 13.34 -8.90
C ILE A 172 4.09 14.02 -7.66
N LEU A 173 3.92 15.33 -7.74
CA LEU A 173 3.19 16.11 -6.74
C LEU A 173 1.79 16.41 -7.29
N CYS A 174 0.76 16.10 -6.50
CA CYS A 174 -0.62 16.37 -6.85
C CYS A 174 -1.26 17.31 -5.83
N ALA A 175 -2.17 18.14 -6.29
CA ALA A 175 -3.01 18.97 -5.43
C ALA A 175 -4.36 18.28 -5.21
N ILE A 176 -4.86 18.33 -3.98
CA ILE A 176 -6.22 17.87 -3.65
C ILE A 176 -7.24 18.80 -4.30
N LYS A 177 -8.11 18.25 -5.14
CA LYS A 177 -9.20 18.98 -5.78
C LYS A 177 -10.52 18.82 -5.02
N LEU A 178 -10.80 17.61 -4.50
CA LEU A 178 -11.98 17.28 -3.72
C LEU A 178 -11.55 16.64 -2.39
N SER A 179 -12.15 17.07 -1.30
CA SER A 179 -11.85 16.54 0.04
C SER A 179 -12.50 15.19 0.35
N LEU A 180 -13.36 14.68 -0.54
CA LEU A 180 -14.02 13.39 -0.37
C LEU A 180 -13.22 12.32 -1.13
N ILE A 181 -12.38 11.60 -0.43
CA ILE A 181 -11.75 10.38 -0.94
C ILE A 181 -12.77 9.24 -0.77
N HIS A 182 -13.79 9.23 -1.60
CA HIS A 182 -14.65 8.08 -1.79
C HIS A 182 -14.14 7.33 -3.03
N ILE A 183 -13.24 6.45 -2.81
CA ILE A 183 -12.78 5.52 -3.84
C ILE A 183 -13.03 4.11 -3.35
#